data_4bf70eed8b8759e77710c539e25616ee
#
_entry.id   4bf70eed8b8759e77710c539e25616ee
#
_cell.length_a   1.000
_cell.length_b   1.000
_cell.length_c   1.000
_cell.angle_alpha   90.00
_cell.angle_beta   90.00
_cell.angle_gamma   90.00
#
_symmetry.space_group_name_H-M   'P 1'
#
loop_
_entity.id
_entity.type
_entity.pdbx_description
1 polymer ?
#
loop_
_entity_poly.entity_id
_entity_poly.type
_entity_poly.pdbx_seq_one_letter_code
_entity_poly.pdbx_strand_id
1 'polypeptide(L)'
;MTIDHAAGELRILPITGLPEFRPGDDLAGHIAEQAPWLADGDVLVVTSKIVAKVEGRIVEAPLDPEERDTMRRALVEQEAVRVLARKGRTLITENKLGIVQAASGIDGSNVEQGELVLLPADPDASAKALRSALAERLGVQVAVVVTDTMGRAWRNGQTDTAIGASGLRVLHDYAGVIDGQGNELHVTQVAIADELAAAADLVKGKLGGVPVAVVRGLPITDDGSSAADLLRGGVDDLFWLGTAEAIEQGRREAVLLRRSIRQFADEPVDPERVRAAVAVALTAPAPHHTRPVRFVWLREPGLRARLLAAMTEKWRADLTADGLPADRVERRIARGRILFDAPEVIIPFCVPDGAHDYPDERRRANERTMFTVAVGAAVQGLLVALATEGLGSCWIGSTIFAPDVTRAVLGLDDDWNPLGAIAIGHPLEPLTPRPTPSSGFGLVEL
;
A
#
# COMPACT_ATOMS: atom_id res chain seq x y z
N MET A 1 -14.46 33.35 -8.83
CA MET A 1 -14.88 33.76 -10.18
C MET A 1 -15.43 32.50 -10.86
N THR A 2 -16.74 32.36 -10.92
CA THR A 2 -17.41 31.20 -11.52
C THR A 2 -16.96 31.14 -12.96
N ILE A 3 -16.54 29.96 -13.44
CA ILE A 3 -16.46 29.73 -14.88
C ILE A 3 -17.92 29.79 -15.33
N ASP A 4 -18.32 30.94 -15.88
CA ASP A 4 -19.58 31.02 -16.60
C ASP A 4 -19.37 30.18 -17.86
N HIS A 5 -19.84 28.93 -17.83
CA HIS A 5 -20.00 28.13 -19.02
C HIS A 5 -21.09 28.80 -19.86
N ALA A 6 -20.74 29.95 -20.45
CA ALA A 6 -21.53 30.46 -21.54
C ALA A 6 -21.69 29.30 -22.53
N ALA A 7 -22.91 28.86 -22.76
CA ALA A 7 -23.25 27.75 -23.63
C ALA A 7 -22.73 28.02 -25.06
N GLY A 8 -21.44 27.77 -25.26
CA GLY A 8 -20.72 27.88 -26.51
C GLY A 8 -20.52 26.50 -27.13
N GLU A 9 -20.44 26.46 -28.44
CA GLU A 9 -20.07 25.24 -29.16
C GLU A 9 -18.60 24.90 -28.89
N LEU A 10 -18.32 23.68 -28.40
CA LEU A 10 -16.97 23.16 -28.28
C LEU A 10 -16.62 22.38 -29.54
N ARG A 11 -15.52 22.73 -30.19
CA ARG A 11 -15.02 22.06 -31.42
C ARG A 11 -13.68 21.43 -31.17
N ILE A 12 -13.51 20.19 -31.66
CA ILE A 12 -12.24 19.50 -31.66
C ILE A 12 -11.80 19.27 -33.09
N LEU A 13 -10.68 19.84 -33.48
CA LEU A 13 -10.21 19.92 -34.87
C LEU A 13 -8.87 19.19 -35.01
N PRO A 14 -8.74 18.14 -35.84
CA PRO A 14 -7.46 17.49 -36.09
C PRO A 14 -6.53 18.38 -36.90
N ILE A 15 -5.23 18.37 -36.65
CA ILE A 15 -4.21 18.89 -37.53
C ILE A 15 -3.66 17.72 -38.35
N THR A 16 -3.96 17.71 -39.64
CA THR A 16 -3.53 16.67 -40.57
C THR A 16 -2.35 17.12 -41.42
N GLY A 17 -1.64 16.19 -42.10
CA GLY A 17 -0.52 16.52 -42.98
C GLY A 17 0.79 16.80 -42.30
N LEU A 18 0.90 16.54 -41.00
CA LEU A 18 2.17 16.62 -40.29
C LEU A 18 3.09 15.46 -40.70
N PRO A 19 4.41 15.70 -40.85
CA PRO A 19 5.38 14.66 -41.22
C PRO A 19 5.66 13.67 -40.10
N GLU A 20 6.40 12.62 -40.41
CA GLU A 20 7.08 11.81 -39.38
C GLU A 20 8.26 12.63 -38.81
N PHE A 21 8.21 12.92 -37.51
CA PHE A 21 9.19 13.77 -36.84
C PHE A 21 10.46 13.01 -36.46
N ARG A 22 11.59 13.71 -36.51
CA ARG A 22 12.93 13.26 -36.13
C ARG A 22 13.60 14.27 -35.15
N PRO A 23 14.68 13.86 -34.50
CA PRO A 23 15.41 14.76 -33.61
C PRO A 23 15.83 16.07 -34.29
N GLY A 24 15.46 17.20 -33.70
CA GLY A 24 15.79 18.53 -34.20
C GLY A 24 14.81 19.12 -35.22
N ASP A 25 13.76 18.43 -35.60
CA ASP A 25 12.74 18.97 -36.51
C ASP A 25 11.99 20.16 -35.89
N ASP A 26 11.55 21.09 -36.72
CA ASP A 26 10.81 22.29 -36.33
C ASP A 26 9.30 21.99 -36.15
N LEU A 27 8.95 21.41 -34.98
CA LEU A 27 7.56 21.08 -34.69
C LEU A 27 6.62 22.27 -34.78
N ALA A 28 7.01 23.45 -34.28
CA ALA A 28 6.20 24.64 -34.29
C ALA A 28 5.96 25.16 -35.74
N GLY A 29 7.01 25.10 -36.58
CA GLY A 29 6.90 25.46 -38.00
C GLY A 29 5.92 24.58 -38.75
N HIS A 30 6.04 23.26 -38.63
CA HIS A 30 5.12 22.33 -39.28
C HIS A 30 3.66 22.51 -38.78
N ILE A 31 3.44 22.75 -37.48
CA ILE A 31 2.11 23.05 -36.98
C ILE A 31 1.57 24.36 -37.57
N ALA A 32 2.38 25.43 -37.61
CA ALA A 32 1.96 26.73 -38.16
C ALA A 32 1.62 26.65 -39.65
N GLU A 33 2.35 25.84 -40.42
CA GLU A 33 2.06 25.60 -41.84
C GLU A 33 0.75 24.85 -42.05
N GLN A 34 0.47 23.81 -41.25
CA GLN A 34 -0.74 22.98 -41.39
C GLN A 34 -1.97 23.58 -40.70
N ALA A 35 -1.78 24.49 -39.76
CA ALA A 35 -2.88 25.12 -39.02
C ALA A 35 -2.76 26.65 -38.97
N PRO A 36 -2.66 27.35 -40.13
CA PRO A 36 -2.62 28.81 -40.17
C PRO A 36 -3.92 29.46 -39.68
N TRP A 37 -4.93 28.66 -39.41
CA TRP A 37 -6.25 29.05 -38.91
C TRP A 37 -6.36 29.04 -37.38
N LEU A 38 -5.25 28.76 -36.65
CA LEU A 38 -5.19 28.88 -35.20
C LEU A 38 -5.58 30.30 -34.77
N ALA A 39 -6.27 30.41 -33.65
CA ALA A 39 -6.81 31.65 -33.13
C ALA A 39 -6.53 31.78 -31.63
N ASP A 40 -6.64 33.02 -31.13
CA ASP A 40 -6.52 33.27 -29.67
C ASP A 40 -7.55 32.46 -28.89
N GLY A 41 -7.08 31.85 -27.79
CA GLY A 41 -7.89 31.02 -26.90
C GLY A 41 -8.04 29.55 -27.34
N ASP A 42 -7.46 29.14 -28.50
CA ASP A 42 -7.36 27.75 -28.86
C ASP A 42 -6.47 26.96 -27.88
N VAL A 43 -6.79 25.69 -27.62
CA VAL A 43 -5.93 24.76 -26.89
C VAL A 43 -5.37 23.73 -27.85
N LEU A 44 -4.06 23.74 -28.02
CA LEU A 44 -3.35 22.75 -28.83
C LEU A 44 -3.03 21.53 -27.95
N VAL A 45 -3.51 20.36 -28.35
CA VAL A 45 -3.30 19.09 -27.64
C VAL A 45 -2.39 18.20 -28.48
N VAL A 46 -1.18 17.95 -27.97
CA VAL A 46 -0.06 17.33 -28.68
C VAL A 46 0.33 16.01 -28.00
N THR A 47 0.47 14.93 -28.77
CA THR A 47 0.98 13.67 -28.18
C THR A 47 2.44 13.81 -27.77
N SER A 48 2.80 13.31 -26.58
CA SER A 48 4.16 13.29 -26.05
C SER A 48 5.18 12.70 -27.03
N LYS A 49 4.74 11.74 -27.84
CA LYS A 49 5.61 11.00 -28.74
C LYS A 49 6.29 11.87 -29.78
N ILE A 50 5.59 12.82 -30.40
CA ILE A 50 6.24 13.71 -31.39
C ILE A 50 7.15 14.73 -30.71
N VAL A 51 6.78 15.20 -29.50
CA VAL A 51 7.64 16.07 -28.70
C VAL A 51 8.92 15.33 -28.33
N ALA A 52 8.80 14.12 -27.82
CA ALA A 52 9.94 13.27 -27.45
C ALA A 52 10.85 12.96 -28.66
N LYS A 53 10.28 12.69 -29.86
CA LYS A 53 11.05 12.48 -31.09
C LYS A 53 11.88 13.71 -31.45
N VAL A 54 11.26 14.88 -31.44
CA VAL A 54 11.96 16.15 -31.76
C VAL A 54 13.06 16.46 -30.75
N GLU A 55 12.87 16.13 -29.47
CA GLU A 55 13.85 16.28 -28.41
C GLU A 55 14.94 15.20 -28.41
N GLY A 56 14.91 14.23 -29.33
CA GLY A 56 15.89 13.16 -29.40
C GLY A 56 15.76 12.11 -28.30
N ARG A 57 14.57 11.95 -27.70
CA ARG A 57 14.27 10.94 -26.69
C ARG A 57 13.99 9.56 -27.31
N ILE A 58 14.61 9.27 -28.43
CA ILE A 58 14.58 7.98 -29.15
C ILE A 58 15.81 7.17 -28.74
N VAL A 59 15.61 5.87 -28.50
CA VAL A 59 16.68 4.92 -28.16
C VAL A 59 16.65 3.80 -29.19
N GLU A 60 17.80 3.50 -29.80
CA GLU A 60 17.94 2.33 -30.67
C GLU A 60 17.71 1.05 -29.87
N ALA A 61 16.97 0.11 -30.42
CA ALA A 61 16.61 -1.14 -29.78
C ALA A 61 16.80 -2.34 -30.72
N PRO A 62 17.15 -3.53 -30.21
CA PRO A 62 17.27 -4.73 -31.00
C PRO A 62 15.99 -5.06 -31.79
N LEU A 63 16.16 -5.65 -32.99
CA LEU A 63 15.02 -6.14 -33.79
C LEU A 63 14.48 -7.47 -33.25
N ASP A 64 15.31 -8.25 -32.55
CA ASP A 64 14.86 -9.47 -31.89
C ASP A 64 13.88 -9.14 -30.76
N PRO A 65 12.70 -9.77 -30.71
CA PRO A 65 11.67 -9.42 -29.76
C PRO A 65 12.06 -9.68 -28.29
N GLU A 66 12.90 -10.70 -28.00
CA GLU A 66 13.29 -11.03 -26.63
C GLU A 66 14.37 -10.08 -26.12
N GLU A 67 15.36 -9.78 -26.96
CA GLU A 67 16.40 -8.79 -26.68
C GLU A 67 15.80 -7.39 -26.52
N ARG A 68 14.85 -7.03 -27.39
CA ARG A 68 14.10 -5.77 -27.32
C ARG A 68 13.29 -5.66 -26.01
N ASP A 69 12.57 -6.72 -25.59
CA ASP A 69 11.83 -6.72 -24.31
C ASP A 69 12.80 -6.61 -23.12
N THR A 70 13.94 -7.25 -23.18
CA THR A 70 15.00 -7.16 -22.15
C THR A 70 15.53 -5.75 -22.03
N MET A 71 15.88 -5.11 -23.16
CA MET A 71 16.34 -3.72 -23.18
C MET A 71 15.25 -2.76 -22.69
N ARG A 72 14.00 -2.95 -23.14
CA ARG A 72 12.88 -2.13 -22.69
C ARG A 72 12.71 -2.19 -21.16
N ARG A 73 12.86 -3.37 -20.57
CA ARG A 73 12.78 -3.52 -19.09
C ARG A 73 13.90 -2.78 -18.38
N ALA A 74 15.13 -2.88 -18.89
CA ALA A 74 16.25 -2.14 -18.33
C ALA A 74 16.02 -0.62 -18.38
N LEU A 75 15.47 -0.11 -19.48
CA LEU A 75 15.10 1.30 -19.62
C LEU A 75 13.97 1.69 -18.65
N VAL A 76 12.96 0.82 -18.47
CA VAL A 76 11.89 1.06 -17.49
C VAL A 76 12.44 1.17 -16.08
N GLU A 77 13.36 0.30 -15.70
CA GLU A 77 14.02 0.36 -14.39
C GLU A 77 14.89 1.62 -14.22
N GLN A 78 15.52 2.07 -15.29
CA GLN A 78 16.32 3.31 -15.29
C GLN A 78 15.48 4.57 -15.16
N GLU A 79 14.29 4.61 -15.79
CA GLU A 79 13.36 5.75 -15.74
C GLU A 79 12.43 5.71 -14.52
N ALA A 80 12.29 4.56 -13.84
CA ALA A 80 11.49 4.40 -12.66
C ALA A 80 12.18 4.95 -11.40
N VAL A 81 11.44 5.72 -10.61
CA VAL A 81 11.83 6.09 -9.23
C VAL A 81 11.44 4.97 -8.27
N ARG A 82 10.28 4.36 -8.49
CA ARG A 82 9.80 3.20 -7.73
C ARG A 82 8.82 2.34 -8.54
N VAL A 83 8.67 1.08 -8.12
CA VAL A 83 7.72 0.13 -8.73
C VAL A 83 6.55 -0.07 -7.77
N LEU A 84 5.35 0.35 -8.17
CA LEU A 84 4.14 0.25 -7.36
C LEU A 84 3.46 -1.12 -7.48
N ALA A 85 3.42 -1.68 -8.70
CA ALA A 85 2.78 -2.98 -8.92
C ALA A 85 3.42 -3.78 -10.06
N ARG A 86 3.33 -5.12 -9.95
CA ARG A 86 3.76 -6.08 -10.99
C ARG A 86 2.63 -7.06 -11.26
N LYS A 87 2.32 -7.27 -12.54
CA LYS A 87 1.43 -8.35 -12.96
C LYS A 87 1.93 -8.94 -14.29
N GLY A 88 2.45 -10.15 -14.24
CA GLY A 88 3.10 -10.77 -15.40
C GLY A 88 4.25 -9.90 -15.91
N ARG A 89 4.18 -9.45 -17.18
CA ARG A 89 5.18 -8.56 -17.80
C ARG A 89 4.92 -7.07 -17.55
N THR A 90 3.77 -6.69 -17.01
CA THR A 90 3.40 -5.29 -16.79
C THR A 90 3.94 -4.79 -15.48
N LEU A 91 4.65 -3.67 -15.51
CA LEU A 91 5.09 -2.89 -14.37
C LEU A 91 4.29 -1.58 -14.34
N ILE A 92 3.74 -1.24 -13.18
CA ILE A 92 3.28 0.12 -12.89
C ILE A 92 4.37 0.78 -12.07
N THR A 93 4.86 1.90 -12.55
CA THR A 93 6.01 2.62 -11.98
C THR A 93 5.68 4.08 -11.84
N GLU A 94 6.23 4.73 -10.83
CA GLU A 94 6.41 6.16 -10.80
C GLU A 94 7.71 6.50 -11.52
N ASN A 95 7.63 7.35 -12.53
CA ASN A 95 8.79 7.77 -13.31
C ASN A 95 9.44 9.04 -12.75
N LYS A 96 10.51 9.51 -13.37
CA LYS A 96 11.25 10.72 -12.97
C LYS A 96 10.44 12.02 -13.01
N LEU A 97 9.32 12.03 -13.73
CA LEU A 97 8.37 13.14 -13.79
C LEU A 97 7.34 13.09 -12.64
N GLY A 98 7.39 12.06 -11.77
CA GLY A 98 6.39 11.83 -10.73
C GLY A 98 5.09 11.18 -11.23
N ILE A 99 5.04 10.79 -12.50
CA ILE A 99 3.84 10.20 -13.13
C ILE A 99 3.80 8.71 -12.85
N VAL A 100 2.66 8.23 -12.32
CA VAL A 100 2.40 6.80 -12.08
C VAL A 100 1.70 6.20 -13.30
N GLN A 101 2.43 5.36 -14.03
CA GLN A 101 1.90 4.70 -15.24
C GLN A 101 2.60 3.39 -15.57
N ALA A 102 2.11 2.69 -16.60
CA ALA A 102 2.73 1.47 -17.08
C ALA A 102 4.09 1.76 -17.75
N ALA A 103 5.09 0.96 -17.38
CA ALA A 103 6.40 0.94 -18.02
C ALA A 103 7.09 2.32 -18.11
N SER A 104 6.94 3.17 -17.10
CA SER A 104 7.51 4.54 -17.05
C SER A 104 7.19 5.41 -18.26
N GLY A 105 6.15 5.09 -19.04
CA GLY A 105 5.80 5.76 -20.28
C GLY A 105 6.66 5.38 -21.50
N ILE A 106 7.51 4.36 -21.39
CA ILE A 106 8.33 3.90 -22.53
C ILE A 106 7.44 3.14 -23.52
N ASP A 107 7.35 3.65 -24.74
CA ASP A 107 6.54 3.08 -25.82
C ASP A 107 7.40 2.61 -27.01
N GLY A 108 6.94 1.55 -27.65
CA GLY A 108 7.47 1.02 -28.89
C GLY A 108 6.46 1.03 -30.04
N SER A 109 5.31 1.70 -29.85
CA SER A 109 4.27 1.86 -30.89
C SER A 109 4.45 3.16 -31.67
N ASN A 110 4.08 3.16 -32.98
CA ASN A 110 4.22 4.31 -33.87
C ASN A 110 5.67 4.89 -33.91
N VAL A 111 6.65 4.00 -33.86
CA VAL A 111 8.08 4.24 -34.07
C VAL A 111 8.63 3.17 -35.00
N GLU A 112 9.82 3.34 -35.52
CA GLU A 112 10.46 2.30 -36.35
C GLU A 112 10.72 1.03 -35.50
N GLN A 113 10.78 -0.13 -36.16
CA GLN A 113 10.91 -1.41 -35.46
C GLN A 113 12.14 -1.49 -34.56
N GLY A 114 13.21 -0.78 -34.90
CA GLY A 114 14.46 -0.70 -34.16
C GLY A 114 14.51 0.43 -33.14
N GLU A 115 13.39 0.99 -32.70
CA GLU A 115 13.36 2.15 -31.82
C GLU A 115 12.42 1.96 -30.64
N LEU A 116 12.76 2.60 -29.51
CA LEU A 116 11.90 2.86 -28.35
C LEU A 116 11.91 4.36 -28.08
N VAL A 117 10.77 4.90 -27.62
CA VAL A 117 10.64 6.31 -27.25
C VAL A 117 10.38 6.43 -25.77
N LEU A 118 11.14 7.31 -25.12
CA LEU A 118 10.93 7.76 -23.75
C LEU A 118 10.01 8.98 -23.76
N LEU A 119 9.52 9.39 -22.59
CA LEU A 119 8.80 10.66 -22.45
C LEU A 119 9.73 11.87 -22.66
N PRO A 120 9.20 13.05 -23.01
CA PRO A 120 9.96 14.31 -22.98
C PRO A 120 10.62 14.50 -21.60
N ALA A 121 11.77 15.13 -21.59
CA ALA A 121 12.53 15.33 -20.34
C ALA A 121 11.81 16.26 -19.35
N ASP A 122 11.14 17.28 -19.87
CA ASP A 122 10.32 18.24 -19.14
C ASP A 122 9.12 18.64 -20.03
N PRO A 123 8.00 17.91 -19.93
CA PRO A 123 6.84 18.17 -20.81
C PRO A 123 6.19 19.54 -20.61
N ASP A 124 6.26 20.14 -19.40
CA ASP A 124 5.75 21.48 -19.15
C ASP A 124 6.64 22.54 -19.84
N ALA A 125 7.97 22.39 -19.77
CA ALA A 125 8.88 23.25 -20.51
C ALA A 125 8.70 23.10 -22.03
N SER A 126 8.48 21.89 -22.53
CA SER A 126 8.19 21.63 -23.94
C SER A 126 6.90 22.30 -24.39
N ALA A 127 5.82 22.20 -23.61
CA ALA A 127 4.56 22.88 -23.85
C ALA A 127 4.75 24.40 -23.91
N LYS A 128 5.51 24.96 -22.97
CA LYS A 128 5.82 26.40 -22.93
C LYS A 128 6.63 26.86 -24.15
N ALA A 129 7.64 26.09 -24.54
CA ALA A 129 8.47 26.40 -25.71
C ALA A 129 7.63 26.37 -27.00
N LEU A 130 6.79 25.36 -27.18
CA LEU A 130 5.91 25.25 -28.33
C LEU A 130 4.89 26.41 -28.38
N ARG A 131 4.27 26.77 -27.23
CA ARG A 131 3.37 27.91 -27.10
C ARG A 131 4.05 29.21 -27.56
N SER A 132 5.26 29.47 -27.06
CA SER A 132 6.02 30.67 -27.40
C SER A 132 6.37 30.73 -28.89
N ALA A 133 6.83 29.62 -29.46
CA ALA A 133 7.18 29.53 -30.88
C ALA A 133 5.97 29.76 -31.83
N LEU A 134 4.78 29.28 -31.46
CA LEU A 134 3.54 29.53 -32.20
C LEU A 134 3.10 30.98 -32.10
N ALA A 135 3.21 31.59 -30.92
CA ALA A 135 2.92 33.01 -30.71
C ALA A 135 3.82 33.91 -31.58
N GLU A 136 5.12 33.60 -31.66
CA GLU A 136 6.07 34.33 -32.49
C GLU A 136 5.75 34.20 -34.01
N ARG A 137 5.32 33.02 -34.46
CA ARG A 137 5.10 32.71 -35.86
C ARG A 137 3.75 33.17 -36.40
N LEU A 138 2.70 32.98 -35.61
CA LEU A 138 1.31 33.22 -36.01
C LEU A 138 0.70 34.46 -35.35
N GLY A 139 1.33 35.02 -34.32
CA GLY A 139 0.80 36.17 -33.59
C GLY A 139 -0.42 35.83 -32.73
N VAL A 140 -0.67 34.55 -32.44
CA VAL A 140 -1.83 34.08 -31.65
C VAL A 140 -1.44 33.56 -30.28
N GLN A 141 -2.32 33.75 -29.32
CA GLN A 141 -2.14 33.25 -27.96
C GLN A 141 -2.94 31.93 -27.77
N VAL A 142 -2.25 30.80 -27.86
CA VAL A 142 -2.84 29.47 -27.65
C VAL A 142 -2.37 28.90 -26.32
N ALA A 143 -3.14 27.98 -25.74
CA ALA A 143 -2.63 27.08 -24.69
C ALA A 143 -2.11 25.80 -25.34
N VAL A 144 -1.20 25.09 -24.65
CA VAL A 144 -0.64 23.83 -25.11
C VAL A 144 -0.75 22.78 -24.01
N VAL A 145 -1.24 21.58 -24.37
CA VAL A 145 -1.27 20.39 -23.52
C VAL A 145 -0.51 19.27 -24.21
N VAL A 146 0.50 18.71 -23.56
CA VAL A 146 1.21 17.51 -24.00
C VAL A 146 0.59 16.30 -23.32
N THR A 147 0.25 15.27 -24.10
CA THR A 147 -0.52 14.11 -23.63
C THR A 147 0.22 12.80 -23.79
N ASP A 148 -0.03 11.87 -22.89
CA ASP A 148 0.34 10.46 -23.04
C ASP A 148 -0.86 9.56 -22.78
N THR A 149 -0.87 8.36 -23.41
CA THR A 149 -1.98 7.41 -23.30
C THR A 149 -1.76 6.50 -22.10
N MET A 150 -2.63 6.59 -21.09
CA MET A 150 -2.50 5.85 -19.84
C MET A 150 -3.66 4.88 -19.59
N GLY A 151 -3.32 3.77 -18.93
CA GLY A 151 -4.32 2.91 -18.30
C GLY A 151 -4.93 3.58 -17.06
N ARG A 152 -6.14 3.16 -16.72
CA ARG A 152 -6.87 3.69 -15.57
C ARG A 152 -7.05 2.61 -14.50
N ALA A 153 -6.82 2.96 -13.24
CA ALA A 153 -7.09 2.07 -12.12
C ALA A 153 -8.59 1.68 -12.11
N TRP A 154 -8.88 0.40 -11.89
CA TRP A 154 -10.23 -0.21 -11.80
C TRP A 154 -11.12 -0.08 -13.06
N ARG A 155 -10.61 0.38 -14.17
CA ARG A 155 -11.38 0.52 -15.43
C ARG A 155 -10.62 -0.09 -16.60
N ASN A 156 -11.35 -0.74 -17.49
CA ASN A 156 -10.81 -1.17 -18.77
C ASN A 156 -10.64 0.03 -19.71
N GLY A 157 -9.69 -0.09 -20.64
CA GLY A 157 -9.36 0.92 -21.62
C GLY A 157 -8.34 1.94 -21.14
N GLN A 158 -7.81 2.67 -22.06
CA GLN A 158 -6.84 3.75 -21.89
C GLN A 158 -7.49 5.07 -22.28
N THR A 159 -6.96 6.18 -21.81
CA THR A 159 -7.29 7.54 -22.25
C THR A 159 -6.01 8.34 -22.33
N ASP A 160 -6.00 9.39 -23.15
CA ASP A 160 -4.94 10.37 -23.04
C ASP A 160 -5.10 11.17 -21.76
N THR A 161 -3.96 11.50 -21.14
CA THR A 161 -3.83 12.26 -19.90
C THR A 161 -2.79 13.35 -20.10
N ALA A 162 -2.98 14.51 -19.52
CA ALA A 162 -2.02 15.60 -19.59
C ALA A 162 -0.76 15.27 -18.79
N ILE A 163 0.40 15.38 -19.43
CA ILE A 163 1.71 15.22 -18.80
C ILE A 163 2.56 16.48 -18.85
N GLY A 164 2.14 17.47 -19.65
CA GLY A 164 2.73 18.81 -19.74
C GLY A 164 1.68 19.82 -20.15
N ALA A 165 1.74 21.03 -19.62
CA ALA A 165 0.77 22.09 -19.93
C ALA A 165 1.39 23.49 -19.85
N SER A 166 0.87 24.40 -20.67
CA SER A 166 1.23 25.82 -20.60
C SER A 166 0.10 26.69 -21.15
N GLY A 167 -0.19 27.81 -20.46
CA GLY A 167 -1.14 28.80 -20.92
C GLY A 167 -2.58 28.55 -20.56
N LEU A 168 -2.85 27.59 -19.66
CA LEU A 168 -4.18 27.31 -19.14
C LEU A 168 -4.12 26.89 -17.67
N ARG A 169 -5.24 27.07 -16.98
CA ARG A 169 -5.45 26.44 -15.65
C ARG A 169 -5.69 24.94 -15.85
N VAL A 170 -4.82 24.11 -15.25
CA VAL A 170 -4.90 22.64 -15.41
C VAL A 170 -5.92 22.01 -14.48
N LEU A 171 -6.15 22.59 -13.30
CA LEU A 171 -7.03 22.10 -12.25
C LEU A 171 -7.99 23.20 -11.81
N HIS A 172 -9.30 22.97 -11.93
CA HIS A 172 -10.30 23.91 -11.45
C HIS A 172 -10.86 23.45 -10.10
N ASP A 173 -10.62 24.22 -9.05
CA ASP A 173 -11.09 23.94 -7.70
C ASP A 173 -12.42 24.67 -7.44
N TYR A 174 -13.41 23.92 -6.98
CA TYR A 174 -14.71 24.41 -6.56
C TYR A 174 -14.86 24.52 -5.05
N ALA A 175 -13.80 24.28 -4.26
CA ALA A 175 -13.89 24.39 -2.81
C ALA A 175 -14.37 25.78 -2.38
N GLY A 176 -15.36 25.83 -1.48
CA GLY A 176 -16.01 27.05 -1.02
C GLY A 176 -17.08 27.64 -1.94
N VAL A 177 -17.33 27.03 -3.12
CA VAL A 177 -18.42 27.44 -4.02
C VAL A 177 -19.73 26.80 -3.54
N ILE A 178 -20.80 27.62 -3.54
CA ILE A 178 -22.16 27.15 -3.21
C ILE A 178 -22.86 26.70 -4.48
N ASP A 179 -23.37 25.45 -4.50
CA ASP A 179 -24.11 24.91 -5.62
C ASP A 179 -25.52 25.53 -5.77
N GLY A 180 -26.22 25.20 -6.84
CA GLY A 180 -27.55 25.71 -7.12
C GLY A 180 -28.63 25.28 -6.12
N GLN A 181 -28.31 24.38 -5.18
CA GLN A 181 -29.20 23.89 -4.11
C GLN A 181 -28.83 24.46 -2.74
N GLY A 182 -27.76 25.26 -2.65
CA GLY A 182 -27.31 25.89 -1.42
C GLY A 182 -26.28 25.08 -0.64
N ASN A 183 -25.69 24.00 -1.20
CA ASN A 183 -24.64 23.22 -0.55
C ASN A 183 -23.27 23.75 -0.90
N GLU A 184 -22.39 23.86 0.06
CA GLU A 184 -20.98 24.21 -0.16
C GLU A 184 -20.20 22.99 -0.67
N LEU A 185 -19.45 23.19 -1.77
CA LEU A 185 -18.56 22.18 -2.34
C LEU A 185 -17.22 22.23 -1.57
N HIS A 186 -16.78 21.08 -1.04
CA HIS A 186 -15.56 21.01 -0.22
C HIS A 186 -14.37 20.35 -0.90
N VAL A 187 -14.61 19.42 -1.82
CA VAL A 187 -13.56 18.56 -2.40
C VAL A 187 -13.62 18.43 -3.92
N THR A 188 -14.51 19.17 -4.58
CA THR A 188 -14.70 19.02 -6.01
C THR A 188 -13.63 19.77 -6.78
N GLN A 189 -12.77 19.04 -7.48
CA GLN A 189 -11.78 19.57 -8.41
C GLN A 189 -11.93 18.91 -9.78
N VAL A 190 -11.85 19.69 -10.84
CA VAL A 190 -11.94 19.20 -12.22
C VAL A 190 -10.58 19.34 -12.89
N ALA A 191 -10.04 18.22 -13.38
CA ALA A 191 -8.78 18.16 -14.10
C ALA A 191 -8.99 18.61 -15.58
N ILE A 192 -9.05 19.89 -15.81
CA ILE A 192 -9.36 20.48 -17.11
C ILE A 192 -8.40 20.01 -18.20
N ALA A 193 -7.11 19.93 -17.89
CA ALA A 193 -6.12 19.48 -18.87
C ALA A 193 -6.30 18.00 -19.25
N ASP A 194 -6.71 17.14 -18.31
CA ASP A 194 -6.98 15.72 -18.59
C ASP A 194 -8.27 15.56 -19.41
N GLU A 195 -9.31 16.35 -19.14
CA GLU A 195 -10.52 16.33 -19.95
C GLU A 195 -10.25 16.76 -21.40
N LEU A 196 -9.43 17.81 -21.59
CA LEU A 196 -8.98 18.25 -22.92
C LEU A 196 -8.14 17.19 -23.63
N ALA A 197 -7.23 16.52 -22.89
CA ALA A 197 -6.41 15.42 -23.39
C ALA A 197 -7.28 14.27 -23.91
N ALA A 198 -8.21 13.79 -23.09
CA ALA A 198 -9.13 12.70 -23.43
C ALA A 198 -10.07 13.06 -24.58
N ALA A 199 -10.61 14.29 -24.60
CA ALA A 199 -11.48 14.75 -25.67
C ALA A 199 -10.75 14.85 -27.02
N ALA A 200 -9.52 15.36 -27.02
CA ALA A 200 -8.69 15.47 -28.22
C ALA A 200 -8.29 14.09 -28.81
N ASP A 201 -8.12 13.06 -27.95
CA ASP A 201 -7.78 11.70 -28.39
C ASP A 201 -8.88 11.09 -29.30
N LEU A 202 -10.14 11.50 -29.14
CA LEU A 202 -11.26 11.06 -29.99
C LEU A 202 -11.06 11.39 -31.47
N VAL A 203 -10.35 12.47 -31.78
CA VAL A 203 -10.07 12.86 -33.18
C VAL A 203 -8.66 12.54 -33.64
N LYS A 204 -7.70 12.46 -32.71
CA LYS A 204 -6.34 12.00 -33.01
C LYS A 204 -6.33 10.51 -33.37
N GLY A 205 -6.99 9.69 -32.59
CA GLY A 205 -7.03 8.25 -32.79
C GLY A 205 -5.66 7.60 -32.78
N LYS A 206 -5.61 6.29 -33.02
CA LYS A 206 -4.34 5.52 -32.86
C LYS A 206 -3.60 5.27 -34.18
N LEU A 207 -4.32 5.17 -35.30
CA LEU A 207 -3.78 4.71 -36.59
C LEU A 207 -3.82 5.79 -37.69
N GLY A 208 -4.45 6.94 -37.44
CA GLY A 208 -4.69 7.98 -38.43
C GLY A 208 -3.49 8.90 -38.72
N GLY A 209 -2.39 8.79 -37.99
CA GLY A 209 -1.23 9.66 -38.13
C GLY A 209 -1.55 11.14 -37.79
N VAL A 210 -2.49 11.38 -36.87
CA VAL A 210 -2.90 12.71 -36.40
C VAL A 210 -2.39 12.92 -34.97
N PRO A 211 -1.17 13.42 -34.76
CA PRO A 211 -0.60 13.54 -33.42
C PRO A 211 -1.00 14.82 -32.67
N VAL A 212 -1.72 15.74 -33.37
CA VAL A 212 -2.11 17.04 -32.80
C VAL A 212 -3.56 17.33 -33.08
N ALA A 213 -4.30 17.82 -32.09
CA ALA A 213 -5.64 18.34 -32.22
C ALA A 213 -5.75 19.71 -31.54
N VAL A 214 -6.76 20.49 -31.97
CA VAL A 214 -7.09 21.80 -31.42
C VAL A 214 -8.45 21.75 -30.77
N VAL A 215 -8.58 22.15 -29.52
CA VAL A 215 -9.86 22.36 -28.83
C VAL A 215 -10.17 23.87 -28.84
N ARG A 216 -11.32 24.23 -29.40
CA ARG A 216 -11.78 25.61 -29.54
C ARG A 216 -13.13 25.82 -28.90
N GLY A 217 -13.33 26.95 -28.25
CA GLY A 217 -14.62 27.35 -27.67
C GLY A 217 -14.69 27.20 -26.16
N LEU A 218 -13.62 26.72 -25.50
CA LEU A 218 -13.49 26.71 -24.04
C LEU A 218 -12.92 28.03 -23.55
N PRO A 219 -13.53 28.74 -22.57
CA PRO A 219 -12.90 29.87 -21.92
C PRO A 219 -11.63 29.44 -21.18
N ILE A 220 -10.48 29.95 -21.60
CA ILE A 220 -9.18 29.60 -21.03
C ILE A 220 -8.75 30.71 -20.05
N THR A 221 -8.27 30.31 -18.90
CA THR A 221 -7.62 31.19 -17.91
C THR A 221 -6.21 30.67 -17.69
N ASP A 222 -5.21 31.50 -17.98
CA ASP A 222 -3.82 31.21 -17.62
C ASP A 222 -3.57 31.71 -16.20
N ASP A 223 -3.32 30.78 -15.26
CA ASP A 223 -2.98 31.08 -13.86
C ASP A 223 -1.53 30.71 -13.51
N GLY A 224 -0.76 30.32 -14.54
CA GLY A 224 0.62 29.88 -14.38
C GLY A 224 0.78 28.43 -13.89
N SER A 225 -0.32 27.68 -13.76
CA SER A 225 -0.26 26.25 -13.40
C SER A 225 0.33 25.41 -14.54
N SER A 226 0.80 24.21 -14.19
CA SER A 226 1.42 23.24 -15.09
C SER A 226 0.85 21.84 -14.85
N ALA A 227 1.15 20.87 -15.71
CA ALA A 227 0.66 19.50 -15.52
C ALA A 227 1.22 18.85 -14.25
N ALA A 228 2.35 19.32 -13.71
CA ALA A 228 2.85 18.86 -12.42
C ALA A 228 1.86 19.11 -11.27
N ASP A 229 0.99 20.12 -11.37
CA ASP A 229 -0.04 20.42 -10.37
C ASP A 229 -1.19 19.39 -10.35
N LEU A 230 -1.29 18.53 -11.37
CA LEU A 230 -2.23 17.40 -11.40
C LEU A 230 -1.74 16.20 -10.57
N LEU A 231 -0.47 16.17 -10.20
CA LEU A 231 0.13 15.06 -9.46
C LEU A 231 -0.17 15.20 -7.96
N ARG A 232 -0.69 14.14 -7.35
CA ARG A 232 -0.82 14.08 -5.89
C ARG A 232 0.52 13.78 -5.25
N GLY A 233 0.88 14.58 -4.25
CA GLY A 233 2.12 14.41 -3.51
C GLY A 233 2.02 13.36 -2.39
N GLY A 234 2.87 12.34 -2.43
CA GLY A 234 3.24 11.50 -1.31
C GLY A 234 2.08 11.00 -0.44
N VAL A 235 2.12 11.36 0.83
CA VAL A 235 1.18 10.88 1.86
C VAL A 235 -0.27 11.35 1.70
N ASP A 236 -0.52 12.34 0.85
CA ASP A 236 -1.87 12.85 0.58
C ASP A 236 -2.60 11.98 -0.47
N ASP A 237 -1.90 11.07 -1.13
CA ASP A 237 -2.48 10.12 -2.06
C ASP A 237 -2.91 8.83 -1.33
N LEU A 238 -4.22 8.50 -1.40
CA LEU A 238 -4.78 7.26 -0.84
C LEU A 238 -4.15 6.00 -1.44
N PHE A 239 -3.57 6.09 -2.63
CA PHE A 239 -2.95 4.99 -3.35
C PHE A 239 -1.41 5.11 -3.41
N TRP A 240 -0.85 5.94 -2.52
CA TRP A 240 0.59 6.17 -2.44
C TRP A 240 1.41 4.87 -2.38
N LEU A 241 0.98 3.91 -1.53
CA LEU A 241 1.60 2.60 -1.48
C LEU A 241 1.10 1.75 -2.66
N GLY A 242 1.99 1.35 -3.51
CA GLY A 242 1.73 0.30 -4.49
C GLY A 242 1.43 -1.04 -3.81
N THR A 243 0.74 -1.94 -4.51
CA THR A 243 0.39 -3.28 -3.97
C THR A 243 1.62 -4.04 -3.46
N ALA A 244 2.74 -3.98 -4.17
CA ALA A 244 3.97 -4.66 -3.76
C ALA A 244 4.56 -4.04 -2.49
N GLU A 245 4.61 -2.72 -2.41
CA GLU A 245 5.10 -1.99 -1.23
C GLU A 245 4.21 -2.20 -0.02
N ALA A 246 2.89 -2.16 -0.18
CA ALA A 246 1.94 -2.42 0.91
C ALA A 246 2.08 -3.83 1.48
N ILE A 247 2.27 -4.85 0.61
CA ILE A 247 2.53 -6.22 1.04
C ILE A 247 3.86 -6.32 1.79
N GLU A 248 4.91 -5.68 1.30
CA GLU A 248 6.22 -5.70 1.94
C GLU A 248 6.20 -4.97 3.29
N GLN A 249 5.57 -3.82 3.36
CA GLN A 249 5.37 -3.09 4.60
C GLN A 249 4.57 -3.93 5.61
N GLY A 250 3.44 -4.51 5.21
CA GLY A 250 2.63 -5.36 6.06
C GLY A 250 3.41 -6.57 6.61
N ARG A 251 4.29 -7.19 5.80
CA ARG A 251 5.18 -8.28 6.24
C ARG A 251 6.18 -7.82 7.31
N ARG A 252 6.77 -6.65 7.17
CA ARG A 252 7.72 -6.08 8.14
C ARG A 252 7.02 -5.67 9.43
N GLU A 253 5.84 -5.09 9.34
CA GLU A 253 5.10 -4.53 10.46
C GLU A 253 4.33 -5.58 11.27
N ALA A 254 3.96 -6.72 10.69
CA ALA A 254 3.17 -7.76 11.35
C ALA A 254 3.67 -8.13 12.76
N VAL A 255 4.99 -8.33 12.93
CA VAL A 255 5.59 -8.64 14.23
C VAL A 255 5.56 -7.44 15.19
N LEU A 256 5.62 -6.23 14.64
CA LEU A 256 5.67 -4.97 15.40
C LEU A 256 4.30 -4.55 15.93
N LEU A 257 3.20 -5.04 15.35
CA LEU A 257 1.84 -4.82 15.85
C LEU A 257 1.63 -5.48 17.21
N ARG A 258 2.29 -6.61 17.47
CA ARG A 258 2.14 -7.36 18.71
C ARG A 258 2.65 -6.59 19.93
N ARG A 259 1.79 -6.34 20.87
CA ARG A 259 2.10 -5.81 22.20
C ARG A 259 1.18 -6.45 23.25
N SER A 260 1.55 -6.32 24.54
CA SER A 260 0.73 -6.85 25.64
C SER A 260 -0.42 -5.88 25.93
N ILE A 261 -1.62 -6.22 25.48
CA ILE A 261 -2.87 -5.50 25.75
C ILE A 261 -3.51 -6.11 26.99
N ARG A 262 -3.85 -5.28 27.97
CA ARG A 262 -4.37 -5.69 29.29
C ARG A 262 -5.76 -5.15 29.61
N GLN A 263 -6.27 -4.28 28.75
CA GLN A 263 -7.63 -3.74 28.81
C GLN A 263 -8.30 -3.96 27.46
N PHE A 264 -9.52 -4.44 27.48
CA PHE A 264 -10.25 -4.84 26.29
C PHE A 264 -11.57 -4.08 26.23
N ALA A 265 -12.07 -3.85 25.04
CA ALA A 265 -13.41 -3.36 24.80
C ALA A 265 -14.44 -4.44 25.16
N ASP A 266 -15.62 -4.01 25.57
CA ASP A 266 -16.77 -4.91 25.81
C ASP A 266 -17.44 -5.26 24.45
N GLU A 267 -16.70 -6.03 23.66
CA GLU A 267 -17.07 -6.45 22.30
C GLU A 267 -16.76 -7.94 22.14
N PRO A 268 -17.71 -8.74 21.62
CA PRO A 268 -17.48 -10.17 21.40
C PRO A 268 -16.42 -10.41 20.35
N VAL A 269 -15.53 -11.36 20.61
CA VAL A 269 -14.49 -11.78 19.68
C VAL A 269 -15.05 -12.81 18.71
N ASP A 270 -14.86 -12.62 17.40
CA ASP A 270 -15.22 -13.59 16.39
C ASP A 270 -14.38 -14.89 16.57
N PRO A 271 -15.02 -16.04 16.85
CA PRO A 271 -14.32 -17.30 17.06
C PRO A 271 -13.48 -17.74 15.86
N GLU A 272 -13.85 -17.39 14.63
CA GLU A 272 -13.10 -17.80 13.44
C GLU A 272 -11.75 -17.09 13.35
N ARG A 273 -11.66 -15.84 13.78
CA ARG A 273 -10.38 -15.11 13.85
C ARG A 273 -9.44 -15.76 14.86
N VAL A 274 -9.95 -16.19 15.99
CA VAL A 274 -9.15 -16.92 16.99
C VAL A 274 -8.68 -18.27 16.45
N ARG A 275 -9.55 -19.03 15.78
CA ARG A 275 -9.17 -20.31 15.15
C ARG A 275 -8.12 -20.13 14.06
N ALA A 276 -8.25 -19.11 13.23
CA ALA A 276 -7.28 -18.78 12.20
C ALA A 276 -5.90 -18.45 12.82
N ALA A 277 -5.87 -17.64 13.88
CA ALA A 277 -4.65 -17.33 14.60
C ALA A 277 -3.99 -18.55 15.27
N VAL A 278 -4.78 -19.47 15.83
CA VAL A 278 -4.27 -20.74 16.38
C VAL A 278 -3.70 -21.60 15.27
N ALA A 279 -4.36 -21.70 14.11
CA ALA A 279 -3.86 -22.47 12.96
C ALA A 279 -2.47 -21.94 12.50
N VAL A 280 -2.29 -20.63 12.44
CA VAL A 280 -0.98 -20.01 12.15
C VAL A 280 0.04 -20.38 13.22
N ALA A 281 -0.32 -20.28 14.50
CA ALA A 281 0.58 -20.62 15.61
C ALA A 281 1.08 -22.07 15.58
N LEU A 282 0.25 -22.99 15.12
CA LEU A 282 0.59 -24.42 15.01
C LEU A 282 1.59 -24.73 13.87
N THR A 283 1.96 -23.75 13.05
CA THR A 283 3.08 -23.87 12.09
C THR A 283 4.45 -23.65 12.70
N ALA A 284 4.52 -23.33 14.00
CA ALA A 284 5.78 -23.12 14.70
C ALA A 284 6.70 -24.34 14.59
N PRO A 285 8.03 -24.14 14.53
CA PRO A 285 8.99 -25.24 14.47
C PRO A 285 8.94 -26.06 15.75
N ALA A 286 9.04 -27.37 15.59
CA ALA A 286 9.08 -28.31 16.70
C ALA A 286 10.16 -29.36 16.46
N PRO A 287 10.79 -29.91 17.53
CA PRO A 287 11.81 -30.94 17.40
C PRO A 287 11.19 -32.22 16.84
N HIS A 288 11.99 -33.02 16.13
CA HIS A 288 11.64 -34.36 15.64
C HIS A 288 10.36 -34.44 14.78
N HIS A 289 9.96 -33.35 14.13
CA HIS A 289 8.69 -33.22 13.40
C HIS A 289 7.44 -33.53 14.26
N THR A 290 7.56 -33.41 15.59
CA THR A 290 6.45 -33.56 16.55
C THR A 290 5.54 -32.34 16.55
N ARG A 291 4.43 -32.43 17.29
CA ARG A 291 3.54 -31.30 17.53
C ARG A 291 3.24 -31.19 19.03
N PRO A 292 4.19 -30.70 19.85
CA PRO A 292 4.06 -30.72 21.31
C PRO A 292 3.11 -29.66 21.85
N VAL A 293 2.59 -28.80 21.00
CA VAL A 293 1.75 -27.68 21.40
C VAL A 293 0.29 -28.08 21.39
N ARG A 294 -0.41 -27.79 22.46
CA ARG A 294 -1.87 -27.83 22.55
C ARG A 294 -2.37 -26.49 23.07
N PHE A 295 -3.37 -25.92 22.41
CA PHE A 295 -4.05 -24.72 22.88
C PHE A 295 -5.43 -25.09 23.42
N VAL A 296 -5.65 -24.94 24.72
CA VAL A 296 -6.96 -25.16 25.35
C VAL A 296 -7.69 -23.84 25.47
N TRP A 297 -8.77 -23.69 24.72
CA TRP A 297 -9.60 -22.50 24.72
C TRP A 297 -10.76 -22.64 25.70
N LEU A 298 -10.81 -21.76 26.71
CA LEU A 298 -11.78 -21.81 27.80
C LEU A 298 -13.09 -21.10 27.42
N ARG A 299 -13.89 -21.78 26.60
CA ARG A 299 -15.17 -21.20 26.09
C ARG A 299 -16.35 -21.38 27.05
N GLU A 300 -16.31 -22.35 27.94
CA GLU A 300 -17.35 -22.56 28.95
C GLU A 300 -17.14 -21.59 30.12
N PRO A 301 -18.04 -20.64 30.38
CA PRO A 301 -17.87 -19.65 31.43
C PRO A 301 -17.73 -20.26 32.83
N GLY A 302 -18.48 -21.32 33.13
CA GLY A 302 -18.40 -22.02 34.41
C GLY A 302 -17.05 -22.71 34.65
N LEU A 303 -16.49 -23.36 33.62
CA LEU A 303 -15.18 -24.02 33.70
C LEU A 303 -14.08 -22.96 33.89
N ARG A 304 -14.15 -21.87 33.11
CA ARG A 304 -13.21 -20.76 33.24
C ARG A 304 -13.24 -20.14 34.63
N ALA A 305 -14.44 -19.87 35.17
CA ALA A 305 -14.57 -19.30 36.50
C ALA A 305 -14.00 -20.22 37.59
N ARG A 306 -14.29 -21.54 37.53
CA ARG A 306 -13.73 -22.54 38.45
C ARG A 306 -12.20 -22.57 38.42
N LEU A 307 -11.62 -22.56 37.20
CA LEU A 307 -10.15 -22.58 37.05
C LEU A 307 -9.51 -21.34 37.67
N LEU A 308 -10.01 -20.15 37.30
CA LEU A 308 -9.45 -18.88 37.78
C LEU A 308 -9.60 -18.74 39.31
N ALA A 309 -10.72 -19.21 39.90
CA ALA A 309 -10.93 -19.24 41.34
C ALA A 309 -9.91 -20.19 42.03
N ALA A 310 -9.75 -21.42 41.55
CA ALA A 310 -8.82 -22.39 42.10
C ALA A 310 -7.35 -21.91 42.02
N MET A 311 -6.96 -21.29 40.91
CA MET A 311 -5.63 -20.68 40.76
C MET A 311 -5.44 -19.50 41.70
N THR A 312 -6.47 -18.70 41.97
CA THR A 312 -6.42 -17.59 42.92
C THR A 312 -6.19 -18.09 44.34
N GLU A 313 -6.89 -19.16 44.75
CA GLU A 313 -6.69 -19.78 46.05
C GLU A 313 -5.28 -20.36 46.20
N LYS A 314 -4.77 -21.03 45.19
CA LYS A 314 -3.37 -21.53 45.19
C LYS A 314 -2.38 -20.36 45.35
N TRP A 315 -2.55 -19.29 44.58
CA TRP A 315 -1.70 -18.10 44.66
C TRP A 315 -1.79 -17.41 46.02
N ARG A 316 -3.02 -17.32 46.61
CA ARG A 316 -3.21 -16.81 47.97
C ARG A 316 -2.45 -17.63 48.99
N ALA A 317 -2.52 -18.97 48.91
CA ALA A 317 -1.81 -19.88 49.78
C ALA A 317 -0.28 -19.70 49.70
N ASP A 318 0.25 -19.59 48.46
CA ASP A 318 1.69 -19.41 48.25
C ASP A 318 2.18 -18.06 48.78
N LEU A 319 1.47 -16.95 48.53
CA LEU A 319 1.84 -15.65 49.06
C LEU A 319 1.78 -15.60 50.60
N THR A 320 0.84 -16.32 51.21
CA THR A 320 0.74 -16.45 52.67
C THR A 320 1.90 -17.28 53.23
N ALA A 321 2.26 -18.37 52.55
CA ALA A 321 3.42 -19.20 52.93
C ALA A 321 4.76 -18.43 52.82
N ASP A 322 4.85 -17.49 51.87
CA ASP A 322 5.97 -16.55 51.72
C ASP A 322 6.03 -15.49 52.83
N GLY A 323 5.07 -15.49 53.77
CA GLY A 323 5.00 -14.57 54.90
C GLY A 323 4.49 -13.18 54.59
N LEU A 324 3.77 -12.99 53.44
CA LEU A 324 3.17 -11.71 53.15
C LEU A 324 1.98 -11.41 54.09
N PRO A 325 1.86 -10.17 54.59
CA PRO A 325 0.66 -9.73 55.34
C PRO A 325 -0.62 -9.82 54.48
N ALA A 326 -1.73 -10.19 55.14
CA ALA A 326 -3.01 -10.43 54.44
C ALA A 326 -3.49 -9.28 53.53
N ASP A 327 -3.30 -8.03 53.96
CA ASP A 327 -3.64 -6.84 53.16
C ASP A 327 -2.78 -6.71 51.89
N ARG A 328 -1.52 -7.15 51.94
CA ARG A 328 -0.65 -7.19 50.76
C ARG A 328 -1.01 -8.35 49.82
N VAL A 329 -1.40 -9.50 50.39
CA VAL A 329 -1.88 -10.64 49.62
C VAL A 329 -3.10 -10.23 48.80
N GLU A 330 -4.13 -9.65 49.40
CA GLU A 330 -5.34 -9.25 48.71
C GLU A 330 -5.09 -8.16 47.66
N ARG A 331 -4.22 -7.19 47.92
CA ARG A 331 -3.81 -6.19 46.94
C ARG A 331 -3.11 -6.80 45.72
N ARG A 332 -2.30 -7.85 45.91
CA ARG A 332 -1.67 -8.58 44.79
C ARG A 332 -2.68 -9.34 43.94
N ILE A 333 -3.58 -10.05 44.61
CA ILE A 333 -4.68 -10.80 43.95
C ILE A 333 -5.58 -9.88 43.13
N ALA A 334 -5.96 -8.73 43.69
CA ALA A 334 -6.78 -7.74 42.99
C ALA A 334 -6.17 -7.20 41.69
N ARG A 335 -4.83 -7.18 41.58
CA ARG A 335 -4.12 -6.79 40.34
C ARG A 335 -4.10 -7.89 39.29
N GLY A 336 -4.36 -9.14 39.67
CA GLY A 336 -4.29 -10.32 38.78
C GLY A 336 -5.56 -10.58 37.97
N ARG A 337 -6.44 -9.59 37.79
CA ARG A 337 -7.77 -9.78 37.21
C ARG A 337 -7.82 -9.90 35.69
N ILE A 338 -6.72 -9.66 34.98
CA ILE A 338 -6.72 -9.62 33.50
C ILE A 338 -7.33 -10.86 32.83
N LEU A 339 -7.15 -12.06 33.38
CA LEU A 339 -7.76 -13.30 32.87
C LEU A 339 -9.26 -13.42 33.21
N PHE A 340 -9.73 -12.72 34.26
CA PHE A 340 -11.15 -12.65 34.59
C PHE A 340 -11.88 -11.69 33.65
N ASP A 341 -11.23 -10.56 33.35
CA ASP A 341 -11.84 -9.45 32.61
C ASP A 341 -11.69 -9.60 31.09
N ALA A 342 -10.81 -10.51 30.60
CA ALA A 342 -10.62 -10.73 29.18
C ALA A 342 -11.84 -11.41 28.54
N PRO A 343 -12.29 -11.00 27.33
CA PRO A 343 -13.36 -11.69 26.61
C PRO A 343 -13.08 -13.17 26.37
N GLU A 344 -11.85 -13.52 25.93
CA GLU A 344 -11.44 -14.89 25.65
C GLU A 344 -10.14 -15.24 26.35
N VAL A 345 -9.98 -16.53 26.71
CA VAL A 345 -8.78 -17.06 27.36
C VAL A 345 -8.36 -18.39 26.72
N ILE A 346 -7.07 -18.46 26.34
CA ILE A 346 -6.44 -19.68 25.83
C ILE A 346 -5.26 -20.04 26.73
N ILE A 347 -5.09 -21.32 27.03
CA ILE A 347 -3.96 -21.87 27.78
C ILE A 347 -3.10 -22.70 26.82
N PRO A 348 -1.83 -22.33 26.59
CA PRO A 348 -0.88 -23.17 25.86
C PRO A 348 -0.34 -24.26 26.77
N PHE A 349 -0.29 -25.49 26.26
CA PHE A 349 0.30 -26.63 26.92
C PHE A 349 1.44 -27.21 26.09
N CYS A 350 2.45 -27.68 26.78
CA CYS A 350 3.45 -28.58 26.25
C CYS A 350 3.03 -30.03 26.58
N VAL A 351 2.79 -30.80 25.52
CA VAL A 351 2.52 -32.24 25.62
C VAL A 351 3.67 -32.96 24.92
N PRO A 352 4.44 -33.82 25.59
CA PRO A 352 5.70 -34.37 25.08
C PRO A 352 5.48 -35.54 24.09
N ASP A 353 4.42 -35.48 23.28
CA ASP A 353 4.13 -36.48 22.25
C ASP A 353 5.31 -36.61 21.27
N GLY A 354 5.86 -37.83 21.15
CA GLY A 354 6.97 -38.12 20.26
C GLY A 354 8.34 -37.69 20.82
N ALA A 355 8.43 -37.32 22.10
CA ALA A 355 9.71 -37.05 22.76
C ALA A 355 10.56 -38.33 22.84
N HIS A 356 11.87 -38.16 22.71
CA HIS A 356 12.81 -39.27 22.92
C HIS A 356 12.97 -39.59 24.39
N ASP A 357 12.91 -40.89 24.74
CA ASP A 357 13.23 -41.36 26.09
C ASP A 357 14.74 -41.56 26.24
N TYR A 358 15.40 -40.64 26.93
CA TYR A 358 16.83 -40.70 27.18
C TYR A 358 17.12 -41.38 28.52
N PRO A 359 18.19 -42.21 28.62
CA PRO A 359 18.52 -42.93 29.84
C PRO A 359 19.06 -42.03 30.97
N ASP A 360 19.56 -40.85 30.67
CA ASP A 360 20.12 -39.92 31.67
C ASP A 360 19.32 -38.62 31.79
N GLU A 361 19.32 -38.07 33.00
CA GLU A 361 18.55 -36.88 33.32
C GLU A 361 19.00 -35.63 32.54
N ARG A 362 20.28 -35.50 32.21
CA ARG A 362 20.81 -34.37 31.46
C ARG A 362 20.15 -34.28 30.05
N ARG A 363 20.06 -35.41 29.32
CA ARG A 363 19.42 -35.44 28.01
C ARG A 363 17.91 -35.29 28.10
N ARG A 364 17.26 -35.88 29.12
CA ARG A 364 15.83 -35.64 29.38
C ARG A 364 15.54 -34.17 29.67
N ALA A 365 16.36 -33.48 30.44
CA ALA A 365 16.21 -32.04 30.69
C ALA A 365 16.38 -31.21 29.42
N ASN A 366 17.35 -31.57 28.56
CA ASN A 366 17.55 -30.90 27.27
C ASN A 366 16.35 -31.11 26.35
N GLU A 367 15.79 -32.32 26.30
CA GLU A 367 14.59 -32.64 25.53
C GLU A 367 13.39 -31.78 26.00
N ARG A 368 13.12 -31.72 27.30
CA ARG A 368 12.09 -30.85 27.88
C ARG A 368 12.31 -29.37 27.50
N THR A 369 13.56 -28.92 27.48
CA THR A 369 13.91 -27.55 27.10
C THR A 369 13.58 -27.28 25.62
N MET A 370 13.94 -28.19 24.71
CA MET A 370 13.60 -28.06 23.27
C MET A 370 12.09 -27.97 23.04
N PHE A 371 11.32 -28.82 23.72
CA PHE A 371 9.86 -28.82 23.64
C PHE A 371 9.27 -27.50 24.20
N THR A 372 9.80 -27.02 25.32
CA THR A 372 9.39 -25.73 25.90
C THR A 372 9.67 -24.57 24.95
N VAL A 373 10.83 -24.56 24.29
CA VAL A 373 11.19 -23.56 23.27
C VAL A 373 10.22 -23.59 22.10
N ALA A 374 9.85 -24.79 21.63
CA ALA A 374 8.86 -24.96 20.55
C ALA A 374 7.48 -24.39 20.93
N VAL A 375 7.01 -24.61 22.16
CA VAL A 375 5.77 -23.98 22.64
C VAL A 375 5.90 -22.48 22.74
N GLY A 376 7.05 -21.95 23.21
CA GLY A 376 7.32 -20.52 23.23
C GLY A 376 7.24 -19.88 21.84
N ALA A 377 7.79 -20.56 20.81
CA ALA A 377 7.67 -20.12 19.43
C ALA A 377 6.21 -20.10 18.95
N ALA A 378 5.42 -21.13 19.28
CA ALA A 378 3.99 -21.18 18.94
C ALA A 378 3.17 -20.10 19.67
N VAL A 379 3.48 -19.83 20.94
CA VAL A 379 2.87 -18.73 21.72
C VAL A 379 3.16 -17.39 21.05
N GLN A 380 4.41 -17.11 20.68
CA GLN A 380 4.74 -15.88 19.96
C GLN A 380 4.01 -15.83 18.61
N GLY A 381 3.94 -16.94 17.88
CA GLY A 381 3.18 -17.04 16.64
C GLY A 381 1.71 -16.68 16.83
N LEU A 382 1.06 -17.21 17.88
CA LEU A 382 -0.33 -16.89 18.21
C LEU A 382 -0.52 -15.39 18.53
N LEU A 383 0.36 -14.82 19.35
CA LEU A 383 0.26 -13.40 19.73
C LEU A 383 0.43 -12.46 18.51
N VAL A 384 1.30 -12.81 17.56
CA VAL A 384 1.47 -12.06 16.30
C VAL A 384 0.24 -12.24 15.41
N ALA A 385 -0.22 -13.48 15.22
CA ALA A 385 -1.40 -13.75 14.39
C ALA A 385 -2.66 -13.05 14.93
N LEU A 386 -2.88 -13.05 16.24
CA LEU A 386 -3.98 -12.27 16.84
C LEU A 386 -3.85 -10.76 16.55
N ALA A 387 -2.62 -10.23 16.63
CA ALA A 387 -2.39 -8.82 16.36
C ALA A 387 -2.64 -8.46 14.88
N THR A 388 -2.29 -9.33 13.93
CA THR A 388 -2.59 -9.13 12.49
C THR A 388 -4.09 -9.23 12.18
N GLU A 389 -4.83 -9.95 13.01
CA GLU A 389 -6.30 -9.97 13.00
C GLU A 389 -6.92 -8.76 13.73
N GLY A 390 -6.12 -7.80 14.21
CA GLY A 390 -6.60 -6.64 14.97
C GLY A 390 -7.06 -6.97 16.39
N LEU A 391 -6.71 -8.16 16.92
CA LEU A 391 -7.04 -8.55 18.29
C LEU A 391 -5.89 -8.24 19.25
N GLY A 392 -6.24 -7.66 20.39
CA GLY A 392 -5.33 -7.46 21.50
C GLY A 392 -5.10 -8.76 22.26
N SER A 393 -3.88 -8.98 22.75
CA SER A 393 -3.58 -10.15 23.56
C SER A 393 -2.51 -9.88 24.63
N CYS A 394 -2.52 -10.68 25.71
CA CYS A 394 -1.49 -10.66 26.74
C CYS A 394 -1.20 -12.07 27.23
N TRP A 395 0.05 -12.50 27.11
CA TRP A 395 0.52 -13.73 27.78
C TRP A 395 0.83 -13.46 29.24
N ILE A 396 0.35 -14.35 30.12
CA ILE A 396 0.46 -14.27 31.58
C ILE A 396 0.95 -15.62 32.10
N GLY A 397 2.03 -15.63 32.87
CA GLY A 397 2.68 -16.85 33.37
C GLY A 397 1.95 -17.62 34.49
N SER A 398 0.75 -17.24 34.86
CA SER A 398 0.05 -17.72 36.08
C SER A 398 -0.10 -19.24 36.15
N THR A 399 -0.44 -19.93 35.05
CA THR A 399 -0.65 -21.37 35.03
C THR A 399 0.66 -22.17 35.25
N ILE A 400 1.82 -21.59 34.92
CA ILE A 400 3.15 -22.19 35.17
C ILE A 400 3.37 -22.46 36.67
N PHE A 401 2.83 -21.58 37.50
CA PHE A 401 2.96 -21.68 38.97
C PHE A 401 1.87 -22.53 39.63
N ALA A 402 0.88 -22.97 38.86
CA ALA A 402 -0.23 -23.79 39.35
C ALA A 402 -0.57 -24.96 38.37
N PRO A 403 0.43 -25.76 37.94
CA PRO A 403 0.21 -26.79 36.92
C PRO A 403 -0.77 -27.86 37.34
N ASP A 404 -0.66 -28.34 38.59
CA ASP A 404 -1.51 -29.40 39.14
C ASP A 404 -2.97 -28.93 39.27
N VAL A 405 -3.19 -27.70 39.73
CA VAL A 405 -4.51 -27.09 39.83
C VAL A 405 -5.12 -26.93 38.45
N THR A 406 -4.33 -26.50 37.47
CA THR A 406 -4.78 -26.31 36.09
C THR A 406 -5.22 -27.62 35.47
N ARG A 407 -4.40 -28.69 35.59
CA ARG A 407 -4.75 -30.03 35.10
C ARG A 407 -5.97 -30.61 35.78
N ALA A 408 -6.01 -30.55 37.09
CA ALA A 408 -7.13 -31.12 37.86
C ALA A 408 -8.48 -30.49 37.52
N VAL A 409 -8.55 -29.17 37.38
CA VAL A 409 -9.80 -28.47 37.01
C VAL A 409 -10.20 -28.72 35.57
N LEU A 410 -9.24 -28.85 34.67
CA LEU A 410 -9.50 -29.09 33.24
C LEU A 410 -9.67 -30.60 32.90
N GLY A 411 -9.38 -31.50 33.84
CA GLY A 411 -9.48 -32.95 33.58
C GLY A 411 -8.42 -33.44 32.62
N LEU A 412 -7.19 -32.92 32.70
CA LEU A 412 -6.08 -33.23 31.79
C LEU A 412 -5.06 -34.16 32.47
N ASP A 413 -4.34 -34.93 31.70
CA ASP A 413 -3.33 -35.87 32.14
C ASP A 413 -2.09 -35.17 32.72
N ASP A 414 -1.29 -35.87 33.51
CA ASP A 414 -0.12 -35.31 34.23
C ASP A 414 1.00 -34.84 33.32
N ASP A 415 1.07 -35.33 32.09
CA ASP A 415 2.05 -34.94 31.08
C ASP A 415 1.69 -33.63 30.32
N TRP A 416 0.49 -33.10 30.53
CA TRP A 416 0.10 -31.81 30.00
C TRP A 416 0.67 -30.68 30.86
N ASN A 417 1.75 -30.04 30.40
CA ASN A 417 2.40 -28.99 31.14
C ASN A 417 1.93 -27.60 30.67
N PRO A 418 1.17 -26.83 31.48
CA PRO A 418 0.68 -25.51 31.09
C PRO A 418 1.82 -24.47 31.07
N LEU A 419 1.91 -23.66 30.02
CA LEU A 419 2.95 -22.67 29.79
C LEU A 419 2.41 -21.23 29.72
N GLY A 420 1.66 -20.82 30.70
CA GLY A 420 1.00 -19.54 30.82
C GLY A 420 -0.44 -19.58 30.32
N ALA A 421 -1.06 -18.41 30.31
CA ALA A 421 -2.41 -18.20 29.78
C ALA A 421 -2.39 -16.94 28.91
N ILE A 422 -3.26 -16.88 27.90
CA ILE A 422 -3.35 -15.78 26.95
C ILE A 422 -4.74 -15.18 27.07
N ALA A 423 -4.79 -13.92 27.54
CA ALA A 423 -5.98 -13.09 27.49
C ALA A 423 -6.12 -12.50 26.09
N ILE A 424 -7.33 -12.51 25.52
CA ILE A 424 -7.62 -12.07 24.15
C ILE A 424 -8.91 -11.23 24.15
N GLY A 425 -8.94 -10.16 23.38
CA GLY A 425 -10.09 -9.29 23.20
C GLY A 425 -9.82 -8.17 22.19
N HIS A 426 -10.82 -7.34 21.91
CA HIS A 426 -10.62 -6.15 21.10
C HIS A 426 -9.83 -5.10 21.92
N PRO A 427 -8.75 -4.52 21.38
CA PRO A 427 -8.03 -3.44 22.07
C PRO A 427 -8.90 -2.16 22.07
N LEU A 428 -8.75 -1.32 23.11
CA LEU A 428 -9.47 -0.04 23.18
C LEU A 428 -9.06 0.94 22.09
N GLU A 429 -7.84 0.81 21.57
CA GLU A 429 -7.28 1.62 20.49
C GLU A 429 -6.71 0.71 19.40
N PRO A 430 -6.72 1.13 18.13
CA PRO A 430 -6.11 0.37 17.04
C PRO A 430 -4.64 0.03 17.32
N LEU A 431 -4.24 -1.18 16.92
CA LEU A 431 -2.85 -1.60 17.02
C LEU A 431 -2.01 -0.88 15.97
N THR A 432 -0.93 -0.23 16.41
CA THR A 432 0.04 0.43 15.53
C THR A 432 1.41 -0.22 15.69
N PRO A 433 2.24 -0.29 14.62
CA PRO A 433 3.59 -0.81 14.73
C PRO A 433 4.39 -0.06 15.79
N ARG A 434 5.09 -0.81 16.65
CA ARG A 434 5.98 -0.21 17.64
C ARG A 434 7.38 -0.05 17.07
N PRO A 435 8.16 0.94 17.53
CA PRO A 435 9.54 1.08 17.12
C PRO A 435 10.37 -0.15 17.54
N THR A 436 11.34 -0.50 16.72
CA THR A 436 12.36 -1.50 17.06
C THR A 436 13.38 -0.90 18.02
N PRO A 437 13.97 -1.70 18.94
CA PRO A 437 15.14 -1.26 19.72
C PRO A 437 16.29 -0.85 18.78
N SER A 438 17.20 -0.01 19.28
CA SER A 438 18.43 0.32 18.56
C SER A 438 19.24 -0.94 18.22
N SER A 439 19.93 -0.91 17.07
CA SER A 439 20.70 -2.02 16.49
C SER A 439 21.77 -2.48 17.45
N GLY A 440 22.09 -2.74 18.35
CA GLY A 440 23.13 -3.20 19.29
C GLY A 440 22.54 -3.75 20.57
N PHE A 441 21.21 -3.64 20.75
CA PHE A 441 20.58 -4.17 21.95
C PHE A 441 20.38 -5.69 21.85
N GLY A 442 21.13 -6.44 22.62
CA GLY A 442 20.98 -7.90 22.71
C GLY A 442 21.65 -8.72 21.60
N LEU A 443 22.32 -8.07 20.62
CA LEU A 443 23.18 -8.74 19.64
C LEU A 443 24.64 -8.64 20.11
N VAL A 444 25.33 -9.77 20.13
CA VAL A 444 26.77 -9.84 20.35
C VAL A 444 27.41 -10.45 19.12
N GLU A 445 28.29 -9.70 18.48
CA GLU A 445 29.12 -10.16 17.36
C GLU A 445 30.50 -10.57 17.91
N LEU A 446 30.94 -11.81 17.61
CA LEU A 446 32.20 -12.38 18.06
C LEU A 446 33.20 -12.52 16.92
#